data_aef6328dcb95079a8890e81313458f21
#
_entry.id   aef6328dcb95079a8890e81313458f21
#
_cell.length_a   1.000
_cell.length_b   1.000
_cell.length_c   1.000
_cell.angle_alpha   90.00
_cell.angle_beta   90.00
_cell.angle_gamma   90.00
#
_symmetry.space_group_name_H-M   'P 1'
#
loop_
_entity.id
_entity.type
_entity.pdbx_description
1 polymer ?
#
loop_
_entity_poly.entity_id
_entity_poly.type
_entity_poly.pdbx_seq_one_letter_code
_entity_poly.pdbx_strand_id
1 'polypeptide(L)'
;MEDGTRLVGWYLASTILHQPPQPSQPAAGLLWFYGNGETIAAIWPIVREFQPPGTAVLVVDYPGYGGSAGRATEARLYGAANAAYAALVGRPGIDPGRIYVYGRSLGTAAATWVAARHPVAGLILESPFTSAAAMTRQLYALLPRFIVRLSLDNLGRMRQIRCPVLVLHGDADRLVPTAMGKDVAAAAAGPVELVLIHGAGHNETYDRGGRQYRDKLWEFVAGHGVRGR
;
A
#
# COMPACT_ATOMS: atom_id res chain seq x y z
N MET A 1 19.42 -1.16 -2.93
CA MET A 1 18.88 -1.52 -4.27
C MET A 1 20.01 -2.15 -5.08
N GLU A 2 19.70 -2.88 -6.14
CA GLU A 2 20.72 -3.51 -7.02
C GLU A 2 21.70 -2.51 -7.63
N ASP A 3 21.28 -1.28 -7.87
CA ASP A 3 22.11 -0.18 -8.38
C ASP A 3 22.96 0.52 -7.31
N GLY A 4 23.04 -0.01 -6.09
CA GLY A 4 23.74 0.59 -4.96
C GLY A 4 23.02 1.76 -4.30
N THR A 5 21.84 2.16 -4.75
CA THR A 5 21.06 3.25 -4.13
C THR A 5 20.67 2.85 -2.71
N ARG A 6 21.04 3.68 -1.73
CA ARG A 6 20.71 3.52 -0.32
C ARG A 6 19.26 3.94 -0.07
N LEU A 7 18.48 3.02 0.50
CA LEU A 7 17.14 3.29 0.99
C LEU A 7 17.14 3.43 2.51
N VAL A 8 16.27 4.29 3.03
CA VAL A 8 15.93 4.37 4.44
C VAL A 8 14.61 3.69 4.67
N GLY A 9 14.55 2.83 5.67
CA GLY A 9 13.34 2.15 6.08
C GLY A 9 13.21 2.15 7.59
N TRP A 10 11.99 2.31 8.12
CA TRP A 10 11.68 2.16 9.53
C TRP A 10 10.88 0.88 9.73
N TYR A 11 11.30 0.13 10.72
CA TYR A 11 10.68 -1.12 11.09
C TYR A 11 10.01 -1.00 12.45
N LEU A 12 8.72 -1.34 12.48
CA LEU A 12 7.95 -1.46 13.70
C LEU A 12 7.74 -2.95 13.98
N ALA A 13 8.31 -3.42 15.09
CA ALA A 13 8.17 -4.81 15.47
C ALA A 13 6.70 -5.17 15.77
N SER A 14 6.38 -6.44 15.61
CA SER A 14 5.08 -6.96 16.02
C SER A 14 4.89 -6.77 17.52
N THR A 15 3.78 -6.16 17.93
CA THR A 15 3.35 -6.08 19.32
C THR A 15 2.09 -6.92 19.48
N ILE A 16 2.18 -7.97 20.30
CA ILE A 16 0.99 -8.63 20.82
C ILE A 16 0.60 -7.85 22.06
N LEU A 17 -0.51 -7.11 22.00
CA LEU A 17 -1.03 -6.38 23.15
C LEU A 17 -1.17 -7.35 24.33
N HIS A 18 -0.44 -7.08 25.43
CA HIS A 18 -0.45 -7.82 26.71
C HIS A 18 0.23 -9.21 26.76
N GLN A 19 0.99 -9.62 25.74
CA GLN A 19 1.85 -10.81 25.84
C GLN A 19 3.30 -10.46 25.47
N PRO A 20 4.30 -10.94 26.26
CA PRO A 20 5.68 -10.86 25.82
C PRO A 20 5.84 -11.60 24.48
N PRO A 21 6.74 -11.15 23.59
CA PRO A 21 6.98 -11.83 22.33
C PRO A 21 7.26 -13.31 22.59
N GLN A 22 6.38 -14.19 22.12
CA GLN A 22 6.67 -15.62 22.18
C GLN A 22 7.64 -15.94 21.02
N PRO A 23 8.83 -16.48 21.29
CA PRO A 23 9.84 -16.78 20.27
C PRO A 23 9.38 -17.81 19.22
N SER A 24 8.22 -18.43 19.43
CA SER A 24 7.79 -19.62 18.71
C SER A 24 6.83 -19.39 17.54
N GLN A 25 6.30 -18.16 17.33
CA GLN A 25 5.40 -17.89 16.20
C GLN A 25 5.90 -16.70 15.39
N PRO A 26 6.32 -16.92 14.12
CA PRO A 26 6.67 -15.81 13.22
C PRO A 26 5.48 -14.86 13.02
N ALA A 27 5.76 -13.57 13.05
CA ALA A 27 4.75 -12.52 12.86
C ALA A 27 4.37 -12.37 11.39
N ALA A 28 3.15 -11.91 11.11
CA ALA A 28 2.82 -11.38 9.81
C ALA A 28 3.68 -10.13 9.51
N GLY A 29 4.00 -9.92 8.24
CA GLY A 29 4.69 -8.72 7.77
C GLY A 29 3.73 -7.82 6.98
N LEU A 30 3.71 -6.52 7.27
CA LEU A 30 3.00 -5.51 6.50
C LEU A 30 4.02 -4.55 5.87
N LEU A 31 4.11 -4.55 4.56
CA LEU A 31 4.90 -3.60 3.80
C LEU A 31 4.03 -2.39 3.46
N TRP A 32 4.42 -1.19 3.94
CA TRP A 32 3.61 0.02 3.85
C TRP A 32 4.23 1.03 2.89
N PHE A 33 3.50 1.37 1.82
CA PHE A 33 3.84 2.39 0.84
C PHE A 33 2.92 3.60 0.98
N TYR A 34 3.47 4.76 1.30
CA TYR A 34 2.75 6.01 1.53
C TYR A 34 2.47 6.81 0.24
N GLY A 35 1.74 7.93 0.37
CA GLY A 35 1.34 8.79 -0.73
C GLY A 35 2.42 9.75 -1.23
N ASN A 36 2.12 10.48 -2.29
CA ASN A 36 3.02 11.49 -2.84
C ASN A 36 3.20 12.66 -1.87
N GLY A 37 4.43 13.16 -1.75
CA GLY A 37 4.76 14.30 -0.87
C GLY A 37 4.87 13.95 0.61
N GLU A 38 4.71 12.69 0.98
CA GLU A 38 4.88 12.19 2.34
C GLU A 38 6.31 11.67 2.58
N THR A 39 6.63 11.38 3.83
CA THR A 39 7.87 10.72 4.27
C THR A 39 7.53 9.76 5.40
N ILE A 40 8.43 8.82 5.71
CA ILE A 40 8.25 7.92 6.87
C ILE A 40 7.97 8.73 8.13
N ALA A 41 8.73 9.78 8.39
CA ALA A 41 8.57 10.59 9.60
C ALA A 41 7.17 11.22 9.71
N ALA A 42 6.60 11.67 8.59
CA ALA A 42 5.26 12.28 8.55
C ALA A 42 4.14 11.27 8.83
N ILE A 43 4.27 10.05 8.28
CA ILE A 43 3.21 9.02 8.42
C ILE A 43 3.40 8.11 9.62
N TRP A 44 4.53 8.17 10.32
CA TRP A 44 4.86 7.25 11.41
C TRP A 44 3.81 7.19 12.53
N PRO A 45 3.21 8.31 12.97
CA PRO A 45 2.11 8.27 13.94
C PRO A 45 0.94 7.41 13.45
N ILE A 46 0.55 7.55 12.18
CA ILE A 46 -0.53 6.79 11.53
C ILE A 46 -0.17 5.30 11.49
N VAL A 47 1.04 4.97 11.05
CA VAL A 47 1.52 3.58 11.00
C VAL A 47 1.44 2.90 12.37
N ARG A 48 1.84 3.61 13.43
CA ARG A 48 1.78 3.10 14.81
C ARG A 48 0.36 2.90 15.32
N GLU A 49 -0.54 3.82 14.97
CA GLU A 49 -1.94 3.77 15.39
C GLU A 49 -2.70 2.63 14.70
N PHE A 50 -2.44 2.45 13.40
CA PHE A 50 -3.15 1.48 12.57
C PHE A 50 -2.44 0.13 12.42
N GLN A 51 -1.29 -0.08 13.08
CA GLN A 51 -0.59 -1.36 13.06
C GLN A 51 -1.53 -2.50 13.50
N PRO A 52 -1.75 -3.52 12.64
CA PRO A 52 -2.55 -4.67 13.05
C PRO A 52 -1.86 -5.46 14.17
N PRO A 53 -2.59 -5.94 15.19
CA PRO A 53 -2.02 -6.77 16.25
C PRO A 53 -1.30 -8.00 15.69
N GLY A 54 -0.16 -8.34 16.27
CA GLY A 54 0.65 -9.49 15.83
C GLY A 54 1.36 -9.32 14.48
N THR A 55 1.40 -8.10 13.95
CA THR A 55 1.98 -7.78 12.64
C THR A 55 3.17 -6.84 12.79
N ALA A 56 4.28 -7.15 12.14
CA ALA A 56 5.39 -6.22 12.00
C ALA A 56 5.20 -5.34 10.76
N VAL A 57 5.62 -4.09 10.82
CA VAL A 57 5.47 -3.15 9.69
C VAL A 57 6.83 -2.66 9.22
N LEU A 58 7.05 -2.67 7.91
CA LEU A 58 8.18 -2.01 7.26
C LEU A 58 7.67 -0.89 6.36
N VAL A 59 8.15 0.31 6.60
CA VAL A 59 7.92 1.48 5.74
C VAL A 59 9.25 1.89 5.13
N VAL A 60 9.27 2.26 3.85
CA VAL A 60 10.49 2.73 3.18
C VAL A 60 10.28 4.06 2.51
N ASP A 61 11.24 4.97 2.63
CA ASP A 61 11.28 6.18 1.81
C ASP A 61 11.65 5.81 0.37
N TYR A 62 10.89 6.33 -0.59
CA TYR A 62 11.20 6.14 -2.01
C TYR A 62 12.49 6.86 -2.41
N PRO A 63 13.20 6.44 -3.48
CA PRO A 63 14.33 7.20 -3.98
C PRO A 63 13.99 8.66 -4.26
N GLY A 64 14.74 9.58 -3.61
CA GLY A 64 14.48 11.02 -3.66
C GLY A 64 13.43 11.55 -2.69
N TYR A 65 12.92 10.69 -1.78
CA TYR A 65 12.02 11.07 -0.68
C TYR A 65 12.73 10.88 0.67
N GLY A 66 12.35 11.68 1.65
CA GLY A 66 12.81 11.55 3.04
C GLY A 66 14.32 11.40 3.16
N GLY A 67 14.76 10.30 3.77
CA GLY A 67 16.19 9.98 3.96
C GLY A 67 16.80 9.09 2.87
N SER A 68 16.02 8.66 1.86
CA SER A 68 16.52 7.80 0.78
C SER A 68 17.26 8.57 -0.29
N ALA A 69 18.38 7.99 -0.77
CA ALA A 69 19.18 8.57 -1.84
C ALA A 69 18.50 8.43 -3.21
N GLY A 70 19.06 9.13 -4.21
CA GLY A 70 18.66 8.99 -5.61
C GLY A 70 17.60 10.00 -6.05
N ARG A 71 16.88 9.66 -7.14
CA ARG A 71 15.84 10.51 -7.75
C ARG A 71 14.55 9.71 -7.91
N ALA A 72 13.41 10.38 -7.75
CA ALA A 72 12.10 9.79 -7.97
C ALA A 72 11.90 9.50 -9.47
N THR A 73 11.83 8.23 -9.82
CA THR A 73 11.42 7.73 -11.14
C THR A 73 10.57 6.48 -10.96
N GLU A 74 9.74 6.15 -11.93
CA GLU A 74 8.90 4.95 -11.87
C GLU A 74 9.73 3.68 -11.68
N ALA A 75 10.80 3.51 -12.47
CA ALA A 75 11.67 2.34 -12.36
C ALA A 75 12.31 2.22 -10.96
N ARG A 76 12.73 3.35 -10.38
CA ARG A 76 13.32 3.35 -9.03
C ARG A 76 12.29 3.15 -7.92
N LEU A 77 11.06 3.63 -8.09
CA LEU A 77 9.95 3.31 -7.19
C LEU A 77 9.75 1.80 -7.11
N TYR A 78 9.69 1.13 -8.26
CA TYR A 78 9.52 -0.33 -8.31
C TYR A 78 10.74 -1.10 -7.82
N GLY A 79 11.94 -0.62 -8.10
CA GLY A 79 13.18 -1.18 -7.53
C GLY A 79 13.21 -1.08 -6.00
N ALA A 80 12.79 0.06 -5.45
CA ALA A 80 12.66 0.23 -4.01
C ALA A 80 11.59 -0.69 -3.40
N ALA A 81 10.46 -0.86 -4.09
CA ALA A 81 9.40 -1.75 -3.66
C ALA A 81 9.86 -3.22 -3.59
N ASN A 82 10.62 -3.69 -4.61
CA ASN A 82 11.22 -5.02 -4.61
C ASN A 82 12.23 -5.19 -3.47
N ALA A 83 13.12 -4.21 -3.28
CA ALA A 83 14.13 -4.25 -2.21
C ALA A 83 13.48 -4.27 -0.82
N ALA A 84 12.42 -3.49 -0.62
CA ALA A 84 11.66 -3.46 0.63
C ALA A 84 10.94 -4.79 0.90
N TYR A 85 10.34 -5.40 -0.14
CA TYR A 85 9.73 -6.73 -0.02
C TYR A 85 10.78 -7.78 0.39
N ALA A 86 11.91 -7.84 -0.30
CA ALA A 86 12.98 -8.77 0.00
C ALA A 86 13.53 -8.58 1.43
N ALA A 87 13.69 -7.31 1.85
CA ALA A 87 14.15 -6.98 3.20
C ALA A 87 13.17 -7.43 4.29
N LEU A 88 11.85 -7.32 4.05
CA LEU A 88 10.83 -7.76 4.99
C LEU A 88 10.76 -9.29 5.06
N VAL A 89 10.71 -9.96 3.91
CA VAL A 89 10.65 -11.44 3.83
C VAL A 89 11.88 -12.10 4.44
N GLY A 90 13.06 -11.53 4.22
CA GLY A 90 14.33 -12.05 4.77
C GLY A 90 14.55 -11.73 6.25
N ARG A 91 13.64 -11.01 6.91
CA ARG A 91 13.83 -10.62 8.30
C ARG A 91 13.50 -11.75 9.26
N PRO A 92 14.41 -12.07 10.23
CA PRO A 92 14.13 -13.07 11.25
C PRO A 92 12.84 -12.76 12.02
N GLY A 93 12.02 -13.79 12.25
CA GLY A 93 10.76 -13.69 12.97
C GLY A 93 9.57 -13.20 12.13
N ILE A 94 9.73 -13.04 10.82
CA ILE A 94 8.62 -12.80 9.87
C ILE A 94 8.26 -14.12 9.18
N ASP A 95 6.95 -14.38 9.07
CA ASP A 95 6.39 -15.47 8.28
C ASP A 95 6.31 -15.05 6.80
N PRO A 96 7.12 -15.63 5.89
CA PRO A 96 7.10 -15.30 4.48
C PRO A 96 5.77 -15.65 3.78
N GLY A 97 4.97 -16.54 4.35
CA GLY A 97 3.62 -16.88 3.87
C GLY A 97 2.54 -15.88 4.31
N ARG A 98 2.87 -14.95 5.20
CA ARG A 98 1.94 -13.96 5.76
C ARG A 98 2.41 -12.53 5.52
N ILE A 99 2.83 -12.24 4.28
CA ILE A 99 3.20 -10.89 3.86
C ILE A 99 1.99 -10.17 3.26
N TYR A 100 1.64 -9.06 3.85
CA TYR A 100 0.62 -8.14 3.35
C TYR A 100 1.29 -6.90 2.80
N VAL A 101 0.68 -6.30 1.77
CA VAL A 101 1.20 -5.07 1.17
C VAL A 101 0.11 -4.00 1.17
N TYR A 102 0.44 -2.86 1.73
CA TYR A 102 -0.42 -1.69 1.78
C TYR A 102 0.14 -0.59 0.90
N GLY A 103 -0.72 0.08 0.17
CA GLY A 103 -0.37 1.27 -0.61
C GLY A 103 -1.45 2.34 -0.56
N ARG A 104 -1.04 3.59 -0.33
CA ARG A 104 -1.90 4.76 -0.35
C ARG A 104 -1.57 5.66 -1.52
N SER A 105 -2.57 6.10 -2.31
CA SER A 105 -2.37 7.05 -3.42
C SER A 105 -1.21 6.61 -4.33
N LEU A 106 -0.12 7.38 -4.44
CA LEU A 106 1.09 6.98 -5.17
C LEU A 106 1.61 5.59 -4.77
N GLY A 107 1.57 5.28 -3.47
CA GLY A 107 2.01 4.00 -2.93
C GLY A 107 1.23 2.80 -3.48
N THR A 108 0.01 3.00 -4.02
CA THR A 108 -0.75 1.92 -4.66
C THR A 108 -0.04 1.36 -5.88
N ALA A 109 0.75 2.20 -6.59
CA ALA A 109 1.56 1.74 -7.73
C ALA A 109 2.71 0.82 -7.29
N ALA A 110 3.35 1.11 -6.15
CA ALA A 110 4.36 0.24 -5.55
C ALA A 110 3.74 -1.05 -5.01
N ALA A 111 2.59 -0.95 -4.33
CA ALA A 111 1.90 -2.09 -3.74
C ALA A 111 1.39 -3.07 -4.80
N THR A 112 0.73 -2.59 -5.86
CA THR A 112 0.28 -3.44 -6.98
C THR A 112 1.45 -4.03 -7.75
N TRP A 113 2.59 -3.32 -7.85
CA TRP A 113 3.81 -3.86 -8.45
C TRP A 113 4.33 -5.07 -7.68
N VAL A 114 4.42 -4.97 -6.36
CA VAL A 114 4.86 -6.08 -5.49
C VAL A 114 3.89 -7.24 -5.60
N ALA A 115 2.58 -6.99 -5.42
CA ALA A 115 1.57 -8.05 -5.41
C ALA A 115 1.43 -8.79 -6.75
N ALA A 116 1.75 -8.14 -7.88
CA ALA A 116 1.74 -8.77 -9.20
C ALA A 116 2.99 -9.64 -9.48
N ARG A 117 4.06 -9.55 -8.65
CA ARG A 117 5.36 -10.19 -8.91
C ARG A 117 5.85 -11.10 -7.81
N HIS A 118 5.32 -10.94 -6.62
CA HIS A 118 5.76 -11.67 -5.44
C HIS A 118 4.58 -12.34 -4.74
N PRO A 119 4.80 -13.48 -4.06
CA PRO A 119 3.79 -14.07 -3.20
C PRO A 119 3.43 -13.12 -2.05
N VAL A 120 2.14 -12.77 -1.95
CA VAL A 120 1.62 -11.97 -0.84
C VAL A 120 0.30 -12.58 -0.34
N ALA A 121 0.07 -12.50 0.97
CA ALA A 121 -1.13 -13.01 1.61
C ALA A 121 -2.35 -12.10 1.33
N GLY A 122 -2.10 -10.81 1.08
CA GLY A 122 -3.15 -9.86 0.73
C GLY A 122 -2.61 -8.49 0.33
N LEU A 123 -3.43 -7.75 -0.41
CA LEU A 123 -3.14 -6.41 -0.91
C LEU A 123 -4.17 -5.42 -0.37
N ILE A 124 -3.71 -4.29 0.18
CA ILE A 124 -4.54 -3.22 0.71
C ILE A 124 -4.25 -1.96 -0.08
N LEU A 125 -5.26 -1.38 -0.69
CA LEU A 125 -5.15 -0.18 -1.51
C LEU A 125 -6.04 0.92 -0.94
N GLU A 126 -5.44 2.03 -0.56
CA GLU A 126 -6.15 3.22 -0.12
C GLU A 126 -6.10 4.31 -1.18
N SER A 127 -7.27 4.81 -1.56
CA SER A 127 -7.45 5.82 -2.61
C SER A 127 -6.65 5.50 -3.89
N PRO A 128 -6.79 4.27 -4.45
CA PRO A 128 -6.04 3.88 -5.63
C PRO A 128 -6.55 4.63 -6.87
N PHE A 129 -5.60 5.03 -7.72
CA PHE A 129 -5.88 5.54 -9.06
C PHE A 129 -5.69 4.44 -10.12
N THR A 130 -6.28 4.60 -11.30
CA THR A 130 -6.18 3.59 -12.36
C THR A 130 -4.82 3.59 -13.07
N SER A 131 -4.29 4.78 -13.40
CA SER A 131 -2.97 4.96 -14.03
C SER A 131 -2.48 6.42 -13.95
N ALA A 132 -1.19 6.66 -14.17
CA ALA A 132 -0.64 8.01 -14.27
C ALA A 132 -1.33 8.82 -15.37
N ALA A 133 -1.63 8.22 -16.51
CA ALA A 133 -2.34 8.89 -17.60
C ALA A 133 -3.77 9.31 -17.21
N ALA A 134 -4.48 8.51 -16.41
CA ALA A 134 -5.80 8.87 -15.89
C ALA A 134 -5.72 10.02 -14.89
N MET A 135 -4.74 9.98 -13.98
CA MET A 135 -4.49 11.08 -13.04
C MET A 135 -4.12 12.38 -13.74
N THR A 136 -3.31 12.31 -14.80
CA THR A 136 -2.99 13.51 -15.58
C THR A 136 -4.22 14.14 -16.22
N ARG A 137 -5.11 13.34 -16.78
CA ARG A 137 -6.39 13.85 -17.32
C ARG A 137 -7.27 14.47 -16.25
N GLN A 138 -7.27 13.88 -15.06
CA GLN A 138 -8.04 14.38 -13.91
C GLN A 138 -7.54 15.73 -13.43
N LEU A 139 -6.21 15.91 -13.34
CA LEU A 139 -5.61 17.11 -12.75
C LEU A 139 -5.30 18.20 -13.79
N TYR A 140 -5.03 17.79 -15.03
CA TYR A 140 -4.54 18.68 -16.09
C TYR A 140 -5.20 18.32 -17.42
N ALA A 141 -6.51 18.63 -17.54
CA ALA A 141 -7.34 18.25 -18.70
C ALA A 141 -6.78 18.68 -20.07
N LEU A 142 -6.01 19.78 -20.11
CA LEU A 142 -5.42 20.34 -21.32
C LEU A 142 -3.99 19.84 -21.61
N LEU A 143 -3.39 19.00 -20.75
CA LEU A 143 -2.02 18.54 -20.95
C LEU A 143 -1.96 17.41 -21.99
N PRO A 144 -1.15 17.53 -23.05
CA PRO A 144 -1.01 16.48 -24.06
C PRO A 144 -0.43 15.18 -23.44
N ARG A 145 -1.01 14.02 -23.82
CA ARG A 145 -0.66 12.71 -23.27
C ARG A 145 0.81 12.32 -23.42
N PHE A 146 1.49 12.79 -24.48
CA PHE A 146 2.87 12.43 -24.76
C PHE A 146 3.89 13.08 -23.79
N ILE A 147 3.45 14.06 -22.98
CA ILE A 147 4.31 14.70 -21.96
C ILE A 147 4.46 13.80 -20.73
N VAL A 148 3.46 12.94 -20.42
CA VAL A 148 3.49 12.06 -19.25
C VAL A 148 4.17 10.75 -19.62
N ARG A 149 5.40 10.58 -19.15
CA ARG A 149 6.21 9.37 -19.39
C ARG A 149 6.02 8.29 -18.31
N LEU A 150 5.19 8.56 -17.29
CA LEU A 150 4.88 7.61 -16.22
C LEU A 150 3.69 6.76 -16.62
N SER A 151 3.78 5.45 -16.39
CA SER A 151 2.69 4.50 -16.57
C SER A 151 1.88 4.36 -15.28
N LEU A 152 2.52 3.96 -14.18
CA LEU A 152 1.91 3.66 -12.87
C LEU A 152 0.59 2.90 -13.03
N ASP A 153 0.60 1.83 -13.86
CA ASP A 153 -0.60 1.11 -14.29
C ASP A 153 -1.12 0.17 -13.21
N ASN A 154 -1.93 0.68 -12.31
CA ASN A 154 -2.61 -0.13 -11.29
C ASN A 154 -3.67 -1.04 -11.91
N LEU A 155 -4.45 -0.51 -12.85
CA LEU A 155 -5.57 -1.25 -13.45
C LEU A 155 -5.09 -2.50 -14.20
N GLY A 156 -4.01 -2.38 -14.97
CA GLY A 156 -3.44 -3.52 -15.69
C GLY A 156 -2.86 -4.58 -14.75
N ARG A 157 -2.26 -4.16 -13.63
CA ARG A 157 -1.71 -5.10 -12.63
C ARG A 157 -2.80 -5.82 -11.85
N MET A 158 -3.90 -5.16 -11.51
CA MET A 158 -5.01 -5.78 -10.78
C MET A 158 -5.56 -7.01 -11.49
N ARG A 159 -5.55 -7.04 -12.81
CA ARG A 159 -5.97 -8.20 -13.62
C ARG A 159 -5.09 -9.44 -13.47
N GLN A 160 -3.91 -9.29 -12.87
CA GLN A 160 -2.94 -10.37 -12.63
C GLN A 160 -2.89 -10.78 -11.15
N ILE A 161 -3.38 -9.93 -10.24
CA ILE A 161 -3.33 -10.12 -8.80
C ILE A 161 -4.46 -11.05 -8.36
N ARG A 162 -4.10 -12.19 -7.79
CA ARG A 162 -5.04 -13.24 -7.37
C ARG A 162 -5.21 -13.35 -5.85
N CYS A 163 -4.33 -12.73 -5.07
CA CYS A 163 -4.52 -12.67 -3.61
C CYS A 163 -5.76 -11.86 -3.25
N PRO A 164 -6.31 -12.02 -2.04
CA PRO A 164 -7.34 -11.14 -1.53
C PRO A 164 -6.93 -9.67 -1.58
N VAL A 165 -7.88 -8.78 -1.93
CA VAL A 165 -7.65 -7.33 -2.02
C VAL A 165 -8.68 -6.58 -1.18
N LEU A 166 -8.21 -5.64 -0.36
CA LEU A 166 -9.04 -4.65 0.31
C LEU A 166 -8.80 -3.29 -0.35
N VAL A 167 -9.85 -2.65 -0.82
CA VAL A 167 -9.81 -1.28 -1.34
C VAL A 167 -10.56 -0.37 -0.37
N LEU A 168 -9.87 0.65 0.15
CA LEU A 168 -10.41 1.69 1.02
C LEU A 168 -10.43 3.01 0.24
N HIS A 169 -11.57 3.70 0.18
CA HIS A 169 -11.65 4.95 -0.58
C HIS A 169 -12.65 5.93 0.05
N GLY A 170 -12.28 7.19 0.12
CA GLY A 170 -13.21 8.24 0.54
C GLY A 170 -14.25 8.52 -0.54
N ASP A 171 -15.54 8.58 -0.19
CA ASP A 171 -16.60 8.85 -1.17
C ASP A 171 -16.68 10.32 -1.62
N ALA A 172 -16.01 11.22 -0.89
CA ALA A 172 -15.83 12.64 -1.22
C ALA A 172 -14.42 12.98 -1.76
N ASP A 173 -13.62 11.98 -2.16
CA ASP A 173 -12.27 12.18 -2.72
C ASP A 173 -12.35 12.90 -4.07
N ARG A 174 -11.86 14.14 -4.10
CA ARG A 174 -11.82 15.00 -5.30
C ARG A 174 -10.47 14.93 -6.02
N LEU A 175 -9.42 14.44 -5.37
CA LEU A 175 -8.10 14.31 -5.97
C LEU A 175 -8.00 13.03 -6.80
N VAL A 176 -8.36 11.90 -6.19
CA VAL A 176 -8.52 10.62 -6.88
C VAL A 176 -10.00 10.25 -6.83
N PRO A 177 -10.77 10.50 -7.90
CA PRO A 177 -12.21 10.22 -7.89
C PRO A 177 -12.52 8.78 -7.48
N THR A 178 -13.51 8.59 -6.62
CA THR A 178 -13.94 7.27 -6.12
C THR A 178 -14.24 6.28 -7.24
N ALA A 179 -14.62 6.75 -8.43
CA ALA A 179 -14.79 5.93 -9.63
C ALA A 179 -13.51 5.16 -9.98
N MET A 180 -12.31 5.77 -9.83
CA MET A 180 -11.06 5.08 -10.08
C MET A 180 -10.82 3.92 -9.10
N GLY A 181 -11.16 4.11 -7.82
CA GLY A 181 -11.09 3.04 -6.82
C GLY A 181 -12.05 1.89 -7.13
N LYS A 182 -13.25 2.20 -7.59
CA LYS A 182 -14.23 1.20 -8.06
C LYS A 182 -13.72 0.44 -9.29
N ASP A 183 -13.12 1.12 -10.26
CA ASP A 183 -12.53 0.50 -11.46
C ASP A 183 -11.37 -0.43 -11.09
N VAL A 184 -10.50 0.00 -10.16
CA VAL A 184 -9.38 -0.81 -9.65
C VAL A 184 -9.91 -2.05 -8.93
N ALA A 185 -10.92 -1.90 -8.08
CA ALA A 185 -11.55 -3.04 -7.41
C ALA A 185 -12.20 -4.01 -8.41
N ALA A 186 -12.95 -3.50 -9.38
CA ALA A 186 -13.61 -4.31 -10.40
C ALA A 186 -12.63 -5.08 -11.31
N ALA A 187 -11.40 -4.59 -11.45
CA ALA A 187 -10.36 -5.24 -12.24
C ALA A 187 -9.63 -6.38 -11.52
N ALA A 188 -9.87 -6.59 -10.22
CA ALA A 188 -9.20 -7.63 -9.44
C ALA A 188 -9.51 -9.02 -9.99
N ALA A 189 -8.46 -9.84 -10.20
CA ALA A 189 -8.62 -11.23 -10.62
C ALA A 189 -8.89 -12.18 -9.43
N GLY A 190 -8.63 -11.72 -8.20
CA GLY A 190 -8.90 -12.43 -6.95
C GLY A 190 -10.08 -11.84 -6.19
N PRO A 191 -10.36 -12.37 -4.98
CA PRO A 191 -11.40 -11.83 -4.10
C PRO A 191 -11.12 -10.37 -3.74
N VAL A 192 -12.14 -9.51 -3.77
CA VAL A 192 -12.00 -8.09 -3.46
C VAL A 192 -13.12 -7.60 -2.55
N GLU A 193 -12.76 -6.77 -1.58
CA GLU A 193 -13.69 -5.97 -0.79
C GLU A 193 -13.42 -4.49 -1.05
N LEU A 194 -14.46 -3.72 -1.36
CA LEU A 194 -14.40 -2.27 -1.49
C LEU A 194 -15.16 -1.63 -0.33
N VAL A 195 -14.47 -0.82 0.46
CA VAL A 195 -15.03 -0.06 1.58
C VAL A 195 -14.97 1.42 1.25
N LEU A 196 -16.13 2.07 1.22
CA LEU A 196 -16.22 3.51 1.07
C LEU A 196 -16.29 4.19 2.44
N ILE A 197 -15.41 5.14 2.67
CA ILE A 197 -15.38 5.95 3.89
C ILE A 197 -16.23 7.19 3.67
N HIS A 198 -17.37 7.24 4.33
CA HIS A 198 -18.37 8.28 4.12
C HIS A 198 -17.86 9.68 4.48
N GLY A 199 -18.04 10.64 3.56
CA GLY A 199 -17.64 12.04 3.70
C GLY A 199 -16.12 12.26 3.70
N ALA A 200 -15.31 11.23 3.51
CA ALA A 200 -13.86 11.38 3.50
C ALA A 200 -13.35 11.89 2.15
N GLY A 201 -12.51 12.92 2.19
CA GLY A 201 -11.66 13.35 1.08
C GLY A 201 -10.39 12.53 1.00
N HIS A 202 -9.48 12.91 0.09
CA HIS A 202 -8.24 12.15 -0.18
C HIS A 202 -7.33 11.97 1.04
N ASN A 203 -7.26 12.96 1.92
CA ASN A 203 -6.37 12.97 3.08
C ASN A 203 -7.11 12.77 4.41
N GLU A 204 -8.39 12.39 4.36
CA GLU A 204 -9.24 12.29 5.55
C GLU A 204 -9.73 10.88 5.85
N THR A 205 -9.23 9.89 5.10
CA THR A 205 -9.68 8.49 5.21
C THR A 205 -9.43 7.90 6.60
N TYR A 206 -8.30 8.21 7.22
CA TYR A 206 -7.96 7.79 8.59
C TYR A 206 -8.85 8.45 9.62
N ASP A 207 -8.97 9.79 9.56
CA ASP A 207 -9.67 10.57 10.57
C ASP A 207 -11.18 10.29 10.55
N ARG A 208 -11.76 10.29 9.34
CA ARG A 208 -13.19 10.02 9.19
C ARG A 208 -13.56 8.56 9.30
N GLY A 209 -12.71 7.67 8.80
CA GLY A 209 -12.90 6.23 8.91
C GLY A 209 -12.69 5.70 10.33
N GLY A 210 -11.74 6.29 11.07
CA GLY A 210 -11.49 6.02 12.47
C GLY A 210 -11.48 4.53 12.80
N ARG A 211 -12.41 4.10 13.65
CA ARG A 211 -12.55 2.70 14.05
C ARG A 211 -12.91 1.79 12.88
N GLN A 212 -13.84 2.20 12.00
CA GLN A 212 -14.23 1.38 10.84
C GLN A 212 -13.04 1.08 9.94
N TYR A 213 -12.22 2.09 9.62
CA TYR A 213 -11.02 1.94 8.81
C TYR A 213 -10.04 0.95 9.47
N ARG A 214 -9.75 1.18 10.75
CA ARG A 214 -8.82 0.34 11.52
C ARG A 214 -9.29 -1.10 11.60
N ASP A 215 -10.55 -1.32 11.97
CA ASP A 215 -11.09 -2.66 12.16
C ASP A 215 -11.09 -3.44 10.84
N LYS A 216 -11.41 -2.79 9.70
CA LYS A 216 -11.31 -3.40 8.38
C LYS A 216 -9.87 -3.79 8.00
N LEU A 217 -8.90 -2.92 8.27
CA LEU A 217 -7.49 -3.22 8.06
C LEU A 217 -7.04 -4.42 8.91
N TRP A 218 -7.40 -4.42 10.19
CA TRP A 218 -7.02 -5.48 11.13
C TRP A 218 -7.67 -6.82 10.79
N GLU A 219 -8.98 -6.84 10.50
CA GLU A 219 -9.72 -8.03 10.07
C GLU A 219 -9.09 -8.63 8.81
N PHE A 220 -8.73 -7.81 7.85
CA PHE A 220 -8.10 -8.25 6.60
C PHE A 220 -6.75 -8.94 6.86
N VAL A 221 -5.88 -8.33 7.65
CA VAL A 221 -4.55 -8.89 7.99
C VAL A 221 -4.66 -10.11 8.90
N ALA A 222 -5.69 -10.21 9.74
CA ALA A 222 -5.96 -11.40 10.55
C ALA A 222 -6.48 -12.61 9.72
N GLY A 223 -6.70 -12.42 8.40
CA GLY A 223 -7.24 -13.47 7.54
C GLY A 223 -8.75 -13.67 7.60
N HIS A 224 -9.47 -12.74 8.24
CA HIS A 224 -10.93 -12.79 8.36
C HIS A 224 -11.65 -11.97 7.27
N GLY A 225 -10.91 -11.19 6.48
CA GLY A 225 -11.42 -10.35 5.39
C GLY A 225 -11.45 -11.11 4.05
N VAL A 226 -12.54 -10.93 3.31
CA VAL A 226 -12.81 -11.47 1.97
C VAL A 226 -12.98 -13.00 1.96
N ARG A 227 -14.08 -13.49 2.52
CA ARG A 227 -14.58 -14.83 2.18
C ARG A 227 -15.02 -14.78 0.71
N GLY A 228 -14.38 -15.57 -0.15
CA GLY A 228 -14.82 -15.73 -1.54
C GLY A 228 -16.32 -16.06 -1.59
N ARG A 229 -17.02 -15.40 -2.53
CA ARG A 229 -18.40 -15.77 -2.90
C ARG A 229 -18.37 -17.02 -3.76
#